data_47355cf9466969782f89dfa95aee6862
#
_entry.id   47355cf9466969782f89dfa95aee6862
#
_cell.length_a   1.000
_cell.length_b   1.000
_cell.length_c   1.000
_cell.angle_alpha   90.00
_cell.angle_beta   90.00
_cell.angle_gamma   90.00
#
_symmetry.space_group_name_H-M   'P 1'
#
loop_
_entity.id
_entity.type
_entity.pdbx_description
1 polymer ?
#
loop_
_entity_poly.entity_id
_entity_poly.type
_entity_poly.pdbx_seq_one_letter_code
_entity_poly.pdbx_strand_id
1 'polypeptide(L)'
;MKVAVLPGDGIGPEVTEAALKVLRALDEAEGLGLAYEVFPFGGAAIDAFGEPFPEPTRKGVEEAEAVLLGSVGGPKWDGLPRKIRPETGLLSLRKSQDLFANLRPAKVFPGLERLSPLKEEIARGVDVLIVRELTGGIYFGEPRGMSEAEAWNTERYSKPEVERVARV
;
A
#
# COMPACT_ATOMS: atom_id res chain seq x y z
N MET A 1 20.69 -3.91 -4.54
CA MET A 1 19.39 -4.07 -3.86
C MET A 1 18.34 -4.47 -4.89
N LYS A 2 17.61 -5.60 -4.66
CA LYS A 2 16.52 -6.07 -5.54
C LYS A 2 15.21 -5.41 -5.15
N VAL A 3 14.52 -4.80 -6.10
CA VAL A 3 13.24 -4.11 -5.91
C VAL A 3 12.16 -4.81 -6.74
N ALA A 4 11.14 -5.35 -6.08
CA ALA A 4 9.95 -5.84 -6.76
C ALA A 4 9.04 -4.65 -7.12
N VAL A 5 8.70 -4.52 -8.39
CA VAL A 5 7.86 -3.44 -8.90
C VAL A 5 6.48 -3.99 -9.20
N LEU A 6 5.47 -3.45 -8.54
CA LEU A 6 4.07 -3.82 -8.67
C LEU A 6 3.28 -2.61 -9.20
N PRO A 7 3.20 -2.40 -10.53
CA PRO A 7 2.53 -1.23 -11.09
C PRO A 7 1.05 -1.13 -10.70
N GLY A 8 0.37 -2.29 -10.62
CA GLY A 8 -1.04 -2.36 -10.29
C GLY A 8 -1.95 -1.92 -11.43
N ASP A 9 -2.97 -1.10 -11.12
CA ASP A 9 -4.12 -0.83 -11.97
C ASP A 9 -4.31 0.66 -12.28
N GLY A 10 -5.13 0.96 -13.28
CA GLY A 10 -5.55 2.32 -13.59
C GLY A 10 -4.37 3.24 -13.91
N ILE A 11 -4.16 4.28 -13.09
CA ILE A 11 -3.03 5.21 -13.20
C ILE A 11 -1.70 4.60 -12.71
N GLY A 12 -1.75 3.43 -12.04
CA GLY A 12 -0.59 2.78 -11.43
C GLY A 12 0.61 2.59 -12.34
N PRO A 13 0.45 2.00 -13.54
CA PRO A 13 1.56 1.83 -14.49
C PRO A 13 2.25 3.15 -14.86
N GLU A 14 1.47 4.20 -15.13
CA GLU A 14 1.99 5.52 -15.50
C GLU A 14 2.83 6.15 -14.38
N VAL A 15 2.28 6.20 -13.16
CA VAL A 15 2.99 6.81 -12.03
C VAL A 15 4.19 5.97 -11.58
N THR A 16 4.11 4.65 -11.72
CA THR A 16 5.23 3.74 -11.44
C THR A 16 6.37 3.96 -12.42
N GLU A 17 6.07 4.10 -13.72
CA GLU A 17 7.11 4.38 -14.72
C GLU A 17 7.77 5.75 -14.48
N ALA A 18 6.99 6.77 -14.08
CA ALA A 18 7.56 8.07 -13.70
C ALA A 18 8.49 7.96 -12.49
N ALA A 19 8.11 7.19 -11.46
CA ALA A 19 8.94 6.93 -10.30
C ALA A 19 10.23 6.16 -10.67
N LEU A 20 10.13 5.14 -11.53
CA LEU A 20 11.28 4.38 -12.01
C LEU A 20 12.29 5.22 -12.79
N LYS A 21 11.83 6.21 -13.57
CA LYS A 21 12.74 7.18 -14.23
C LYS A 21 13.59 7.95 -13.24
N VAL A 22 12.99 8.41 -12.15
CA VAL A 22 13.71 9.13 -11.08
C VAL A 22 14.69 8.19 -10.37
N LEU A 23 14.24 6.98 -10.01
CA LEU A 23 15.09 6.00 -9.33
C LEU A 23 16.28 5.57 -10.18
N ARG A 24 16.11 5.36 -11.50
CA ARG A 24 17.20 5.04 -12.42
C ARG A 24 18.22 6.18 -12.52
N ALA A 25 17.75 7.42 -12.60
CA ALA A 25 18.65 8.59 -12.63
C ALA A 25 19.46 8.73 -11.34
N LEU A 26 18.83 8.43 -10.18
CA LEU A 26 19.53 8.41 -8.89
C LEU A 26 20.53 7.24 -8.81
N ASP A 27 20.16 6.07 -9.30
CA ASP A 27 21.04 4.91 -9.32
C ASP A 27 22.29 5.16 -10.18
N GLU A 28 22.12 5.77 -11.36
CA GLU A 28 23.24 6.19 -12.22
C GLU A 28 24.13 7.24 -11.55
N ALA A 29 23.55 8.21 -10.84
CA ALA A 29 24.30 9.29 -10.19
C ALA A 29 25.05 8.83 -8.93
N GLU A 30 24.44 7.97 -8.12
CA GLU A 30 24.92 7.59 -6.78
C GLU A 30 25.48 6.16 -6.70
N GLY A 31 25.34 5.35 -7.77
CA GLY A 31 25.84 3.98 -7.82
C GLY A 31 25.16 3.05 -6.80
N LEU A 32 23.84 3.18 -6.63
CA LEU A 32 23.08 2.44 -5.60
C LEU A 32 22.97 0.93 -5.89
N GLY A 33 23.15 0.51 -7.14
CA GLY A 33 23.06 -0.88 -7.56
C GLY A 33 21.65 -1.46 -7.46
N LEU A 34 20.64 -0.72 -7.95
CA LEU A 34 19.25 -1.11 -7.91
C LEU A 34 18.89 -2.03 -9.08
N ALA A 35 18.34 -3.21 -8.77
CA ALA A 35 17.79 -4.14 -9.75
C ALA A 35 16.27 -4.20 -9.63
N TYR A 36 15.57 -3.93 -10.74
CA TYR A 36 14.10 -3.87 -10.77
C TYR A 36 13.52 -5.09 -11.50
N GLU A 37 12.54 -5.73 -10.88
CA GLU A 37 11.77 -6.80 -11.48
C GLU A 37 10.28 -6.50 -11.37
N VAL A 38 9.55 -6.54 -12.50
CA VAL A 38 8.14 -6.15 -12.59
C VAL A 38 7.24 -7.37 -12.49
N PHE A 39 6.24 -7.31 -11.63
CA PHE A 39 5.27 -8.37 -11.41
C PHE A 39 3.83 -7.86 -11.53
N PRO A 40 2.90 -8.67 -12.08
CA PRO A 40 1.47 -8.34 -12.10
C PRO A 40 0.90 -8.35 -10.67
N PHE A 41 0.05 -7.35 -10.37
CA PHE A 41 -0.58 -7.20 -9.07
C PHE A 41 -1.95 -6.52 -9.20
N GLY A 42 -2.86 -6.78 -8.25
CA GLY A 42 -4.19 -6.18 -8.25
C GLY A 42 -5.10 -6.71 -9.36
N GLY A 43 -5.82 -5.82 -10.02
CA GLY A 43 -6.74 -6.15 -11.11
C GLY A 43 -6.04 -6.70 -12.35
N ALA A 44 -4.86 -6.20 -12.68
CA ALA A 44 -4.04 -6.73 -13.77
C ALA A 44 -3.65 -8.20 -13.51
N ALA A 45 -3.38 -8.57 -12.27
CA ALA A 45 -3.12 -9.95 -11.89
C ALA A 45 -4.39 -10.81 -11.93
N ILE A 46 -5.55 -10.27 -11.54
CA ILE A 46 -6.83 -10.96 -11.66
C ILE A 46 -7.12 -11.31 -13.11
N ASP A 47 -6.91 -10.38 -14.04
CA ASP A 47 -7.14 -10.60 -15.45
C ASP A 47 -6.24 -11.69 -16.04
N ALA A 48 -5.00 -11.80 -15.57
CA ALA A 48 -4.01 -12.74 -16.09
C ALA A 48 -4.01 -14.11 -15.37
N PHE A 49 -4.30 -14.14 -14.07
CA PHE A 49 -4.13 -15.32 -13.20
C PHE A 49 -5.38 -15.69 -12.40
N GLY A 50 -6.44 -14.86 -12.41
CA GLY A 50 -7.67 -15.08 -11.64
C GLY A 50 -7.56 -14.71 -10.16
N GLU A 51 -6.42 -14.22 -9.70
CA GLU A 51 -6.20 -13.77 -8.32
C GLU A 51 -5.35 -12.49 -8.23
N PRO A 52 -5.58 -11.61 -7.23
CA PRO A 52 -4.94 -10.30 -7.17
C PRO A 52 -3.47 -10.32 -6.72
N PHE A 53 -2.99 -11.43 -6.15
CA PHE A 53 -1.61 -11.60 -5.69
C PHE A 53 -1.13 -13.02 -5.98
N PRO A 54 -0.80 -13.34 -7.25
CA PRO A 54 -0.46 -14.69 -7.70
C PRO A 54 0.93 -15.14 -7.22
N GLU A 55 1.12 -16.46 -7.24
CA GLU A 55 2.35 -17.11 -6.76
C GLU A 55 3.66 -16.55 -7.36
N PRO A 56 3.78 -16.24 -8.67
CA PRO A 56 5.00 -15.63 -9.19
C PRO A 56 5.31 -14.27 -8.54
N THR A 57 4.27 -13.46 -8.29
CA THR A 57 4.43 -12.16 -7.63
C THR A 57 4.80 -12.34 -6.17
N ARG A 58 4.22 -13.32 -5.47
CA ARG A 58 4.57 -13.64 -4.06
C ARG A 58 6.05 -13.96 -3.92
N LYS A 59 6.56 -14.86 -4.78
CA LYS A 59 7.97 -15.22 -4.80
C LYS A 59 8.87 -14.03 -5.09
N GLY A 60 8.53 -13.22 -6.12
CA GLY A 60 9.29 -12.04 -6.45
C GLY A 60 9.38 -11.03 -5.32
N VAL A 61 8.29 -10.85 -4.57
CA VAL A 61 8.23 -9.99 -3.38
C VAL A 61 9.05 -10.58 -2.21
N GLU A 62 8.97 -11.89 -1.97
CA GLU A 62 9.74 -12.56 -0.91
C GLU A 62 11.25 -12.51 -1.16
N GLU A 63 11.68 -12.54 -2.42
CA GLU A 63 13.09 -12.45 -2.81
C GLU A 63 13.62 -11.01 -2.90
N ALA A 64 12.74 -10.00 -2.85
CA ALA A 64 13.10 -8.60 -2.96
C ALA A 64 13.40 -7.98 -1.60
N GLU A 65 14.30 -7.00 -1.58
CA GLU A 65 14.62 -6.22 -0.39
C GLU A 65 13.66 -5.04 -0.20
N ALA A 66 12.99 -4.63 -1.28
CA ALA A 66 11.98 -3.56 -1.26
C ALA A 66 10.90 -3.81 -2.31
N VAL A 67 9.72 -3.22 -2.09
CA VAL A 67 8.59 -3.24 -3.03
C VAL A 67 8.21 -1.83 -3.42
N LEU A 68 8.20 -1.55 -4.72
CA LEU A 68 7.61 -0.34 -5.28
C LEU A 68 6.20 -0.66 -5.77
N LEU A 69 5.19 -0.18 -5.06
CA LEU A 69 3.78 -0.40 -5.39
C LEU A 69 3.19 0.87 -5.99
N GLY A 70 2.54 0.73 -7.14
CA GLY A 70 1.76 1.79 -7.76
C GLY A 70 0.37 1.93 -7.14
N SER A 71 -0.67 1.75 -7.94
CA SER A 71 -2.07 1.91 -7.54
C SER A 71 -2.86 0.63 -7.81
N VAL A 72 -3.81 0.27 -6.97
CA VAL A 72 -4.65 -0.91 -7.17
C VAL A 72 -6.12 -0.56 -7.10
N GLY A 73 -6.93 -1.33 -7.87
CA GLY A 73 -8.37 -1.19 -7.90
C GLY A 73 -8.87 -0.38 -9.10
N GLY A 74 -10.17 -0.42 -9.28
CA GLY A 74 -10.87 0.30 -10.34
C GLY A 74 -12.25 -0.27 -10.60
N PRO A 75 -13.14 0.50 -11.26
CA PRO A 75 -14.55 0.12 -11.47
C PRO A 75 -14.76 -1.23 -12.15
N LYS A 76 -13.79 -1.67 -12.95
CA LYS A 76 -13.82 -2.96 -13.65
C LYS A 76 -14.00 -4.15 -12.70
N TRP A 77 -13.43 -4.09 -11.50
CA TRP A 77 -13.38 -5.19 -10.52
C TRP A 77 -14.31 -4.99 -9.33
N ASP A 78 -15.08 -3.90 -9.26
CA ASP A 78 -16.01 -3.60 -8.16
C ASP A 78 -17.12 -4.66 -7.99
N GLY A 79 -17.53 -5.30 -9.10
CA GLY A 79 -18.52 -6.37 -9.10
C GLY A 79 -18.01 -7.73 -8.63
N LEU A 80 -16.71 -7.90 -8.42
CA LEU A 80 -16.14 -9.18 -8.01
C LEU A 80 -16.42 -9.48 -6.52
N PRO A 81 -16.48 -10.78 -6.16
CA PRO A 81 -16.50 -11.19 -4.76
C PRO A 81 -15.34 -10.60 -3.98
N ARG A 82 -15.57 -10.13 -2.75
CA ARG A 82 -14.57 -9.47 -1.92
C ARG A 82 -13.22 -10.21 -1.84
N LYS A 83 -13.25 -11.54 -1.81
CA LYS A 83 -12.04 -12.37 -1.68
C LYS A 83 -11.06 -12.25 -2.84
N ILE A 84 -11.53 -11.86 -4.02
CA ILE A 84 -10.73 -11.76 -5.25
C ILE A 84 -10.67 -10.32 -5.78
N ARG A 85 -11.05 -9.32 -4.99
CA ARG A 85 -10.88 -7.91 -5.38
C ARG A 85 -9.41 -7.47 -5.30
N PRO A 86 -8.99 -6.47 -6.08
CA PRO A 86 -7.63 -5.95 -6.06
C PRO A 86 -7.14 -5.56 -4.65
N GLU A 87 -8.02 -4.94 -3.84
CA GLU A 87 -7.73 -4.52 -2.47
C GLU A 87 -7.39 -5.69 -1.53
N THR A 88 -7.95 -6.87 -1.81
CA THR A 88 -7.62 -8.09 -1.05
C THR A 88 -6.18 -8.54 -1.33
N GLY A 89 -5.66 -8.30 -2.55
CA GLY A 89 -4.26 -8.49 -2.87
C GLY A 89 -3.35 -7.62 -2.00
N LEU A 90 -3.71 -6.34 -1.82
CA LEU A 90 -2.95 -5.42 -0.97
C LEU A 90 -2.94 -5.86 0.51
N LEU A 91 -4.06 -6.32 1.03
CA LEU A 91 -4.11 -6.87 2.39
C LEU A 91 -3.24 -8.13 2.53
N SER A 92 -3.28 -9.01 1.53
CA SER A 92 -2.46 -10.23 1.49
C SER A 92 -0.97 -9.91 1.42
N LEU A 93 -0.56 -8.93 0.60
CA LEU A 93 0.82 -8.45 0.53
C LEU A 93 1.31 -7.92 1.89
N ARG A 94 0.51 -7.06 2.54
CA ARG A 94 0.86 -6.50 3.85
C ARG A 94 1.05 -7.58 4.90
N LYS A 95 0.16 -8.58 4.90
CA LYS A 95 0.22 -9.70 5.84
C LYS A 95 1.40 -10.62 5.57
N SER A 96 1.68 -10.96 4.32
CA SER A 96 2.79 -11.87 3.96
C SER A 96 4.16 -11.30 4.30
N GLN A 97 4.32 -9.97 4.22
CA GLN A 97 5.57 -9.27 4.50
C GLN A 97 5.61 -8.61 5.90
N ASP A 98 4.59 -8.87 6.75
CA ASP A 98 4.42 -8.24 8.08
C ASP A 98 4.60 -6.72 8.06
N LEU A 99 4.01 -6.05 7.05
CA LEU A 99 4.07 -4.59 6.90
C LEU A 99 3.06 -3.95 7.87
N PHE A 100 3.45 -3.87 9.14
CA PHE A 100 2.57 -3.48 10.23
C PHE A 100 2.37 -1.97 10.37
N ALA A 101 3.31 -1.14 9.92
CA ALA A 101 3.25 0.31 10.05
C ALA A 101 3.18 1.01 8.68
N ASN A 102 2.20 1.88 8.51
CA ASN A 102 2.10 2.79 7.38
C ASN A 102 2.46 4.20 7.84
N LEU A 103 3.53 4.75 7.30
CA LEU A 103 4.01 6.10 7.62
C LEU A 103 3.40 7.09 6.63
N ARG A 104 2.62 8.05 7.12
CA ARG A 104 1.90 9.02 6.30
C ARG A 104 2.25 10.44 6.71
N PRO A 105 3.32 11.03 6.14
CA PRO A 105 3.67 12.42 6.41
C PRO A 105 2.62 13.35 5.80
N ALA A 106 2.16 14.31 6.61
CA ALA A 106 1.31 15.43 6.19
C ALA A 106 2.08 16.71 6.46
N LYS A 107 2.67 17.29 5.42
CA LYS A 107 3.50 18.48 5.50
C LYS A 107 2.98 19.58 4.58
N VAL A 108 2.89 20.79 5.10
CA VAL A 108 2.62 21.98 4.31
C VAL A 108 3.94 22.69 3.99
N PHE A 109 4.30 22.72 2.72
CA PHE A 109 5.51 23.40 2.29
C PHE A 109 5.32 24.93 2.27
N PRO A 110 6.34 25.71 2.65
CA PRO A 110 6.28 27.17 2.61
C PRO A 110 5.84 27.69 1.23
N GLY A 111 4.87 28.61 1.22
CA GLY A 111 4.26 29.17 0.01
C GLY A 111 3.11 28.35 -0.59
N LEU A 112 2.80 27.16 -0.06
CA LEU A 112 1.68 26.32 -0.50
C LEU A 112 0.50 26.31 0.51
N GLU A 113 0.55 27.13 1.55
CA GLU A 113 -0.46 27.20 2.61
C GLU A 113 -1.87 27.47 2.05
N ARG A 114 -1.94 28.31 1.00
CA ARG A 114 -3.19 28.66 0.30
C ARG A 114 -3.88 27.50 -0.42
N LEU A 115 -3.18 26.38 -0.64
CA LEU A 115 -3.76 25.16 -1.23
C LEU A 115 -4.48 24.31 -0.19
N SER A 116 -4.29 24.60 1.09
CA SER A 116 -5.00 23.95 2.18
C SER A 116 -6.44 24.45 2.27
N PRO A 117 -7.41 23.59 2.62
CA PRO A 117 -8.77 24.02 2.95
C PRO A 117 -8.84 24.77 4.30
N LEU A 118 -7.77 24.73 5.09
CA LEU A 118 -7.64 25.46 6.34
C LEU A 118 -7.15 26.88 6.07
N LYS A 119 -7.40 27.81 7.02
CA LYS A 119 -6.81 29.14 6.99
C LYS A 119 -5.28 29.07 6.96
N GLU A 120 -4.63 29.98 6.25
CA GLU A 120 -3.16 29.97 6.07
C GLU A 120 -2.40 29.98 7.40
N GLU A 121 -2.87 30.76 8.39
CA GLU A 121 -2.25 30.81 9.71
C GLU A 121 -2.32 29.48 10.49
N ILE A 122 -3.30 28.62 10.18
CA ILE A 122 -3.45 27.27 10.77
C ILE A 122 -2.61 26.25 9.98
N ALA A 123 -2.58 26.38 8.65
CA ALA A 123 -1.85 25.46 7.77
C ALA A 123 -0.34 25.64 7.85
N ARG A 124 0.12 26.85 8.17
CA ARG A 124 1.54 27.20 8.19
C ARG A 124 2.33 26.39 9.21
N GLY A 125 3.38 25.74 8.72
CA GLY A 125 4.29 24.96 9.55
C GLY A 125 3.74 23.59 10.00
N VAL A 126 2.60 23.14 9.44
CA VAL A 126 2.12 21.78 9.70
C VAL A 126 3.13 20.78 9.17
N ASP A 127 3.66 19.93 10.06
CA ASP A 127 4.55 18.82 9.77
C ASP A 127 4.19 17.68 10.74
N VAL A 128 3.33 16.77 10.29
CA VAL A 128 2.76 15.69 11.10
C VAL A 128 3.06 14.36 10.43
N LEU A 129 3.61 13.41 11.18
CA LEU A 129 3.73 12.02 10.76
C LEU A 129 2.60 11.19 11.41
N ILE A 130 1.73 10.64 10.58
CA ILE A 130 0.69 9.72 11.03
C ILE A 130 1.21 8.31 10.87
N VAL A 131 1.40 7.59 11.97
CA VAL A 131 1.75 6.18 11.99
C VAL A 131 0.47 5.37 12.10
N ARG A 132 0.17 4.53 11.08
CA ARG A 132 -1.05 3.74 11.01
C ARG A 132 -0.73 2.25 11.09
N GLU A 133 -1.33 1.56 12.04
CA GLU A 133 -1.27 0.10 12.14
C GLU A 133 -2.05 -0.56 10.99
N LEU A 134 -1.53 -1.63 10.39
CA LEU A 134 -2.08 -2.24 9.17
C LEU A 134 -2.37 -3.73 9.27
N THR A 135 -1.89 -4.44 10.28
CA THR A 135 -1.93 -5.92 10.34
C THR A 135 -2.78 -6.47 11.47
N GLY A 136 -3.39 -5.59 12.26
CA GLY A 136 -4.33 -5.93 13.33
C GLY A 136 -5.68 -5.23 13.19
N GLY A 137 -6.40 -5.16 14.29
CA GLY A 137 -7.64 -4.44 14.44
C GLY A 137 -8.74 -4.85 13.47
N ILE A 138 -9.44 -3.86 12.94
CA ILE A 138 -10.59 -4.05 12.06
C ILE A 138 -10.24 -4.72 10.72
N TYR A 139 -8.99 -4.68 10.28
CA TYR A 139 -8.58 -5.28 9.00
C TYR A 139 -8.61 -6.81 9.05
N PHE A 140 -8.23 -7.39 10.18
CA PHE A 140 -8.06 -8.84 10.35
C PHE A 140 -8.83 -9.43 11.54
N GLY A 141 -9.58 -8.60 12.26
CA GLY A 141 -10.39 -9.05 13.39
C GLY A 141 -11.46 -10.05 12.98
N GLU A 142 -11.64 -11.10 13.78
CA GLU A 142 -12.67 -12.13 13.64
C GLU A 142 -13.35 -12.34 15.00
N PRO A 143 -14.66 -12.71 15.05
CA PRO A 143 -15.55 -12.95 13.92
C PRO A 143 -16.07 -11.68 13.28
N ARG A 144 -16.40 -11.73 11.97
CA ARG A 144 -17.12 -10.70 11.25
C ARG A 144 -18.21 -11.31 10.38
N GLY A 145 -19.30 -10.59 10.17
CA GLY A 145 -20.40 -11.10 9.37
C GLY A 145 -21.51 -10.09 9.15
N MET A 146 -22.49 -10.54 8.38
CA MET A 146 -23.69 -9.77 8.08
C MET A 146 -24.85 -10.73 7.79
N SER A 147 -26.02 -10.43 8.31
CA SER A 147 -27.31 -11.03 7.97
C SER A 147 -28.27 -9.96 7.43
N GLU A 148 -29.50 -10.31 7.19
CA GLU A 148 -30.54 -9.33 6.81
C GLU A 148 -30.81 -8.30 7.94
N ALA A 149 -30.67 -8.68 9.20
CA ALA A 149 -31.04 -7.86 10.35
C ALA A 149 -29.83 -7.28 11.10
N GLU A 150 -28.65 -7.86 10.96
CA GLU A 150 -27.48 -7.51 11.77
C GLU A 150 -26.20 -7.52 10.95
N ALA A 151 -25.26 -6.64 11.32
CA ALA A 151 -23.89 -6.68 10.84
C ALA A 151 -22.94 -6.51 12.03
N TRP A 152 -21.86 -7.28 12.05
CA TRP A 152 -20.86 -7.23 13.12
C TRP A 152 -19.45 -7.27 12.58
N ASN A 153 -18.55 -6.63 13.30
CA ASN A 153 -17.13 -6.62 13.01
C ASN A 153 -16.35 -6.64 14.32
N THR A 154 -15.17 -7.25 14.29
CA THR A 154 -14.28 -7.31 15.45
C THR A 154 -13.08 -6.41 15.24
N GLU A 155 -12.79 -5.59 16.24
CA GLU A 155 -11.56 -4.82 16.35
C GLU A 155 -10.80 -5.30 17.59
N ARG A 156 -9.62 -5.88 17.37
CA ARG A 156 -8.79 -6.44 18.43
C ARG A 156 -7.32 -6.12 18.18
N TYR A 157 -6.65 -5.60 19.21
CA TYR A 157 -5.21 -5.38 19.23
C TYR A 157 -4.57 -6.15 20.38
N SER A 158 -3.50 -6.84 20.11
CA SER A 158 -2.65 -7.45 21.12
C SER A 158 -1.59 -6.47 21.61
N LYS A 159 -1.03 -6.72 22.80
CA LYS A 159 0.04 -5.90 23.35
C LYS A 159 1.26 -5.78 22.40
N PRO A 160 1.78 -6.87 21.79
CA PRO A 160 2.89 -6.77 20.83
C PRO A 160 2.57 -5.90 19.61
N GLU A 161 1.34 -5.96 19.08
CA GLU A 161 0.92 -5.12 17.93
C GLU A 161 0.96 -3.64 18.29
N VAL A 162 0.47 -3.27 19.47
CA VAL A 162 0.52 -1.87 19.94
C VAL A 162 1.96 -1.43 20.19
N GLU A 163 2.75 -2.25 20.89
CA GLU A 163 4.14 -1.91 21.23
C GLU A 163 5.02 -1.71 19.98
N ARG A 164 4.91 -2.54 18.96
CA ARG A 164 5.72 -2.40 17.74
C ARG A 164 5.41 -1.13 16.97
N VAL A 165 4.13 -0.73 16.88
CA VAL A 165 3.74 0.53 16.25
C VAL A 165 4.17 1.74 17.07
N ALA A 166 4.08 1.66 18.40
CA ALA A 166 4.50 2.74 19.30
C ALA A 166 6.03 2.98 19.31
N ARG A 167 6.82 2.04 18.80
CA ARG A 167 8.29 2.16 18.71
C ARG A 167 8.77 2.74 17.38
N VAL A 168 7.90 2.86 16.38
CA VAL A 168 8.17 3.50 15.10
C VAL A 168 8.29 5.02 15.27
#